data_ca171405e84651d11871f8a5ab8cb8d1
#
_entry.id   ca171405e84651d11871f8a5ab8cb8d1
#
_cell.length_a   1.000
_cell.length_b   1.000
_cell.length_c   1.000
_cell.angle_alpha   90.00
_cell.angle_beta   90.00
_cell.angle_gamma   90.00
#
_symmetry.space_group_name_H-M   'P 1'
#
loop_
_entity.id
_entity.type
_entity.pdbx_description
1 polymer ?
#
loop_
_entity_poly.entity_id
_entity_poly.type
_entity_poly.pdbx_seq_one_letter_code
_entity_poly.pdbx_strand_id
1 'polypeptide(L)'
;MRRAALSALWSHWRRHPFQLLTLILGLALATARWSGVQASNAEARASYDAASEAVGGTRPVLIRDGGEIDQATYIALRRAGWQVSPIVEGWLFTEAGRVRLVGIDPLTAPAEIAVATTVLDGEISDFFTPPGQLIASAATAERLRDPGLPPVLVAEGMAPSLAFTDIGIAQRLLGMEGRITRLIVRETQPLTIPPLSAIAPDLTRRDSGGQADLARLTDSFHLNLTAFGLLSFAVGLFIVHGAIALAVEQRRPVFRTLRALGLPARDLTLLLVA
;
A
#
# COMPACT_ATOMS: atom_id res chain seq x y z
N MET A 1 -12.33 54.53 10.26
CA MET A 1 -11.93 54.30 8.86
C MET A 1 -11.78 52.79 8.53
N ARG A 2 -11.06 51.94 9.29
CA ARG A 2 -10.89 50.49 8.98
C ARG A 2 -12.22 49.73 8.90
N ARG A 3 -13.19 49.94 9.77
CA ARG A 3 -14.51 49.30 9.72
C ARG A 3 -15.32 49.67 8.46
N ALA A 4 -15.23 50.91 8.00
CA ALA A 4 -15.91 51.37 6.79
C ALA A 4 -15.24 50.76 5.53
N ALA A 5 -13.92 50.64 5.54
CA ALA A 5 -13.18 49.99 4.46
C ALA A 5 -13.50 48.47 4.37
N LEU A 6 -13.56 47.75 5.49
CA LEU A 6 -13.99 46.36 5.56
C LEU A 6 -15.43 46.20 5.05
N SER A 7 -16.36 47.05 5.47
CA SER A 7 -17.74 46.97 4.99
C SER A 7 -17.88 47.24 3.49
N ALA A 8 -17.06 48.16 2.96
CA ALA A 8 -17.01 48.43 1.52
C ALA A 8 -16.45 47.25 0.73
N LEU A 9 -15.41 46.55 1.23
CA LEU A 9 -14.85 45.35 0.62
C LEU A 9 -15.82 44.16 0.67
N TRP A 10 -16.54 44.00 1.81
CA TRP A 10 -17.52 42.93 1.97
C TRP A 10 -18.78 43.18 1.14
N SER A 11 -19.20 44.44 0.96
CA SER A 11 -20.37 44.79 0.14
C SER A 11 -20.21 44.39 -1.33
N HIS A 12 -18.97 44.34 -1.83
CA HIS A 12 -18.68 43.89 -3.19
C HIS A 12 -19.05 42.42 -3.40
N TRP A 13 -18.71 41.54 -2.47
CA TRP A 13 -19.03 40.11 -2.54
C TRP A 13 -20.54 39.84 -2.50
N ARG A 14 -21.28 40.67 -1.77
CA ARG A 14 -22.75 40.60 -1.72
C ARG A 14 -23.40 41.01 -3.05
N ARG A 15 -22.74 41.91 -3.80
CA ARG A 15 -23.23 42.38 -5.09
C ARG A 15 -22.80 41.48 -6.26
N HIS A 16 -21.75 40.69 -6.08
CA HIS A 16 -21.23 39.78 -7.11
C HIS A 16 -21.08 38.34 -6.57
N PRO A 17 -22.19 37.66 -6.21
CA PRO A 17 -22.15 36.36 -5.57
C PRO A 17 -21.56 35.29 -6.51
N PHE A 18 -21.75 35.40 -7.82
CA PHE A 18 -21.14 34.48 -8.80
C PHE A 18 -19.63 34.48 -8.80
N GLN A 19 -19.00 35.65 -8.58
CA GLN A 19 -17.55 35.74 -8.50
C GLN A 19 -17.00 35.08 -7.23
N LEU A 20 -17.68 35.25 -6.10
CA LEU A 20 -17.36 34.58 -4.86
C LEU A 20 -17.51 33.05 -5.02
N LEU A 21 -18.61 32.59 -5.63
CA LEU A 21 -18.85 31.18 -5.89
C LEU A 21 -17.75 30.58 -6.77
N THR A 22 -17.35 31.25 -7.84
CA THR A 22 -16.29 30.78 -8.74
C THR A 22 -14.94 30.66 -8.03
N LEU A 23 -14.62 31.59 -7.16
CA LEU A 23 -13.38 31.57 -6.37
C LEU A 23 -13.40 30.44 -5.35
N ILE A 24 -14.50 30.25 -4.62
CA ILE A 24 -14.67 29.15 -3.65
C ILE A 24 -14.63 27.80 -4.38
N LEU A 25 -15.31 27.67 -5.50
CA LEU A 25 -15.33 26.43 -6.31
C LEU A 25 -13.94 26.12 -6.86
N GLY A 26 -13.21 27.11 -7.36
CA GLY A 26 -11.84 26.92 -7.86
C GLY A 26 -10.88 26.45 -6.76
N LEU A 27 -10.97 27.07 -5.58
CA LEU A 27 -10.16 26.67 -4.43
C LEU A 27 -10.55 25.28 -3.92
N ALA A 28 -11.84 24.99 -3.82
CA ALA A 28 -12.35 23.69 -3.39
C ALA A 28 -11.93 22.58 -4.34
N LEU A 29 -12.01 22.79 -5.67
CA LEU A 29 -11.56 21.83 -6.67
C LEU A 29 -10.05 21.59 -6.61
N ALA A 30 -9.24 22.64 -6.42
CA ALA A 30 -7.80 22.52 -6.29
C ALA A 30 -7.40 21.69 -5.06
N THR A 31 -8.03 21.97 -3.89
CA THR A 31 -7.77 21.24 -2.65
C THR A 31 -8.31 19.81 -2.69
N ALA A 32 -9.51 19.58 -3.24
CA ALA A 32 -10.10 18.26 -3.37
C ALA A 32 -9.26 17.36 -4.28
N ARG A 33 -8.75 17.88 -5.39
CA ARG A 33 -7.89 17.13 -6.29
C ARG A 33 -6.57 16.72 -5.62
N TRP A 34 -5.93 17.63 -4.89
CA TRP A 34 -4.73 17.32 -4.13
C TRP A 34 -4.99 16.26 -3.05
N SER A 35 -6.02 16.46 -2.24
CA SER A 35 -6.40 15.52 -1.17
C SER A 35 -6.75 14.13 -1.71
N GLY A 36 -7.50 14.07 -2.82
CA GLY A 36 -7.89 12.81 -3.46
C GLY A 36 -6.69 12.02 -3.96
N VAL A 37 -5.72 12.66 -4.61
CA VAL A 37 -4.49 12.01 -5.08
C VAL A 37 -3.66 11.49 -3.90
N GLN A 38 -3.53 12.27 -2.82
CA GLN A 38 -2.78 11.84 -1.63
C GLN A 38 -3.45 10.68 -0.90
N ALA A 39 -4.77 10.70 -0.76
CA ALA A 39 -5.52 9.60 -0.14
C ALA A 39 -5.37 8.30 -0.93
N SER A 40 -5.54 8.34 -2.26
CA SER A 40 -5.38 7.18 -3.13
C SER A 40 -3.96 6.62 -3.11
N ASN A 41 -2.94 7.50 -3.05
CA ASN A 41 -1.54 7.07 -2.94
C ASN A 41 -1.22 6.44 -1.58
N ALA A 42 -1.78 6.96 -0.49
CA ALA A 42 -1.59 6.42 0.86
C ALA A 42 -2.20 5.02 0.97
N GLU A 43 -3.41 4.82 0.43
CA GLU A 43 -4.09 3.53 0.42
C GLU A 43 -3.34 2.49 -0.44
N ALA A 44 -2.86 2.89 -1.62
CA ALA A 44 -2.04 2.03 -2.46
C ALA A 44 -0.76 1.60 -1.74
N ARG A 45 -0.05 2.51 -1.07
CA ARG A 45 1.17 2.20 -0.30
C ARG A 45 0.86 1.22 0.83
N ALA A 46 -0.14 1.50 1.65
CA ALA A 46 -0.52 0.63 2.76
C ALA A 46 -0.88 -0.79 2.29
N SER A 47 -1.55 -0.92 1.15
CA SER A 47 -1.87 -2.21 0.53
C SER A 47 -0.63 -2.96 0.04
N TYR A 48 0.35 -2.27 -0.56
CA TYR A 48 1.62 -2.88 -1.00
C TYR A 48 2.51 -3.28 0.17
N ASP A 49 2.61 -2.42 1.20
CA ASP A 49 3.40 -2.69 2.41
C ASP A 49 2.82 -3.90 3.15
N ALA A 50 1.51 -3.95 3.36
CA ALA A 50 0.84 -5.08 3.98
C ALA A 50 1.00 -6.39 3.17
N ALA A 51 0.92 -6.33 1.83
CA ALA A 51 1.16 -7.50 0.98
C ALA A 51 2.62 -7.97 1.05
N SER A 52 3.56 -7.06 1.15
CA SER A 52 4.99 -7.34 1.26
C SER A 52 5.33 -7.96 2.63
N GLU A 53 4.83 -7.38 3.72
CA GLU A 53 5.01 -7.91 5.07
C GLU A 53 4.37 -9.29 5.25
N ALA A 54 3.16 -9.47 4.76
CA ALA A 54 2.43 -10.75 4.84
C ALA A 54 3.17 -11.92 4.16
N VAL A 55 4.08 -11.63 3.23
CA VAL A 55 4.87 -12.65 2.51
C VAL A 55 6.31 -12.76 3.04
N GLY A 56 6.62 -12.17 4.21
CA GLY A 56 7.94 -12.24 4.85
C GLY A 56 8.99 -11.32 4.23
N GLY A 57 8.58 -10.18 3.70
CA GLY A 57 9.32 -9.29 2.81
C GLY A 57 10.61 -8.66 3.30
N THR A 58 10.89 -8.66 4.61
CA THR A 58 12.13 -8.08 5.18
C THR A 58 13.18 -9.13 5.56
N ARG A 59 12.84 -10.44 5.47
CA ARG A 59 13.71 -11.52 5.94
C ARG A 59 14.54 -12.13 4.82
N PRO A 60 15.77 -12.60 5.14
CA PRO A 60 16.54 -13.35 4.19
C PRO A 60 15.79 -14.58 3.71
N VAL A 61 15.87 -14.87 2.44
CA VAL A 61 15.26 -16.06 1.84
C VAL A 61 16.31 -16.91 1.11
N LEU A 62 16.10 -18.22 1.13
CA LEU A 62 16.85 -19.13 0.26
C LEU A 62 15.96 -19.45 -0.95
N ILE A 63 16.53 -19.32 -2.12
CA ILE A 63 15.90 -19.64 -3.40
C ILE A 63 16.83 -20.51 -4.22
N ARG A 64 16.26 -21.28 -5.15
CA ARG A 64 16.99 -21.93 -6.23
C ARG A 64 16.87 -21.06 -7.47
N ASP A 65 18.00 -20.72 -8.09
CA ASP A 65 17.98 -19.95 -9.32
C ASP A 65 17.36 -20.75 -10.45
N GLY A 66 16.24 -20.23 -10.99
CA GLY A 66 15.51 -20.84 -12.10
C GLY A 66 14.55 -21.97 -11.76
N GLY A 67 14.21 -22.21 -10.48
CA GLY A 67 13.29 -23.29 -10.14
C GLY A 67 12.81 -23.33 -8.70
N GLU A 68 12.06 -24.37 -8.42
CA GLU A 68 11.52 -24.68 -7.11
C GLU A 68 12.53 -25.51 -6.29
N ILE A 69 12.40 -25.47 -5.00
CA ILE A 69 13.22 -26.20 -4.03
C ILE A 69 12.52 -27.53 -3.72
N ASP A 70 13.24 -28.64 -3.77
CA ASP A 70 12.70 -29.94 -3.37
C ASP A 70 12.46 -29.97 -1.85
N GLN A 71 11.35 -30.53 -1.44
CA GLN A 71 11.00 -30.69 0.00
C GLN A 71 12.08 -31.48 0.74
N ALA A 72 12.76 -32.41 0.07
CA ALA A 72 13.89 -33.15 0.65
C ALA A 72 15.03 -32.23 1.09
N THR A 73 15.32 -31.19 0.30
CA THR A 73 16.34 -30.18 0.64
C THR A 73 15.95 -29.38 1.89
N TYR A 74 14.68 -28.99 2.02
CA TYR A 74 14.16 -28.35 3.22
C TYR A 74 14.34 -29.26 4.45
N ILE A 75 13.97 -30.54 4.34
CA ILE A 75 14.11 -31.51 5.43
C ILE A 75 15.58 -31.68 5.82
N ALA A 76 16.50 -31.74 4.84
CA ALA A 76 17.94 -31.85 5.10
C ALA A 76 18.47 -30.62 5.87
N LEU A 77 18.07 -29.41 5.48
CA LEU A 77 18.43 -28.17 6.17
C LEU A 77 17.90 -28.18 7.61
N ARG A 78 16.63 -28.54 7.83
CA ARG A 78 16.04 -28.61 9.17
C ARG A 78 16.75 -29.62 10.07
N ARG A 79 17.10 -30.80 9.54
CA ARG A 79 17.85 -31.83 10.26
C ARG A 79 19.27 -31.38 10.60
N ALA A 80 19.87 -30.55 9.77
CA ALA A 80 21.18 -29.94 10.03
C ALA A 80 21.15 -28.77 11.02
N GLY A 81 19.96 -28.40 11.53
CA GLY A 81 19.78 -27.35 12.53
C GLY A 81 19.43 -25.96 11.96
N TRP A 82 19.30 -25.82 10.66
CA TRP A 82 18.89 -24.56 10.05
C TRP A 82 17.45 -24.18 10.47
N GLN A 83 17.29 -22.96 10.94
CA GLN A 83 15.98 -22.38 11.26
C GLN A 83 15.40 -21.73 10.00
N VAL A 84 14.70 -22.53 9.20
CA VAL A 84 14.08 -22.11 7.95
C VAL A 84 12.60 -22.52 7.96
N SER A 85 11.76 -21.71 7.30
CA SER A 85 10.34 -21.95 7.09
C SER A 85 10.02 -22.03 5.61
N PRO A 86 9.31 -23.06 5.15
CA PRO A 86 8.99 -23.24 3.74
C PRO A 86 7.79 -22.38 3.35
N ILE A 87 7.86 -21.82 2.14
CA ILE A 87 6.75 -21.09 1.50
C ILE A 87 6.51 -21.70 0.11
N VAL A 88 5.24 -21.99 -0.15
CA VAL A 88 4.74 -22.33 -1.47
C VAL A 88 3.85 -21.21 -1.96
N GLU A 89 4.15 -20.64 -3.10
CA GLU A 89 3.32 -19.58 -3.65
C GLU A 89 3.09 -19.74 -5.14
N GLY A 90 1.88 -19.36 -5.56
CA GLY A 90 1.49 -19.44 -6.97
C GLY A 90 0.18 -18.71 -7.22
N TRP A 91 -0.25 -18.75 -8.47
CA TRP A 91 -1.53 -18.16 -8.87
C TRP A 91 -2.59 -19.25 -8.98
N LEU A 92 -3.64 -19.10 -8.18
CA LEU A 92 -4.85 -19.89 -8.29
C LEU A 92 -5.80 -19.16 -9.25
N PHE A 93 -6.24 -19.88 -10.29
CA PHE A 93 -7.17 -19.34 -11.28
C PHE A 93 -8.57 -19.84 -10.96
N THR A 94 -9.51 -18.92 -10.79
CA THR A 94 -10.94 -19.19 -10.57
C THR A 94 -11.77 -18.51 -11.67
N GLU A 95 -13.03 -18.87 -11.79
CA GLU A 95 -13.95 -18.19 -12.73
C GLU A 95 -14.05 -16.68 -12.46
N ALA A 96 -13.91 -16.27 -11.20
CA ALA A 96 -13.99 -14.86 -10.76
C ALA A 96 -12.62 -14.11 -10.86
N GLY A 97 -11.57 -14.77 -11.38
CA GLY A 97 -10.26 -14.19 -11.60
C GLY A 97 -9.12 -14.94 -10.92
N ARG A 98 -7.95 -14.32 -10.83
CA ARG A 98 -6.76 -14.90 -10.23
C ARG A 98 -6.57 -14.42 -8.79
N VAL A 99 -6.14 -15.34 -7.93
CA VAL A 99 -5.80 -15.08 -6.53
C VAL A 99 -4.40 -15.63 -6.27
N ARG A 100 -3.55 -14.86 -5.62
CA ARG A 100 -2.22 -15.34 -5.18
C ARG A 100 -2.42 -16.21 -3.95
N LEU A 101 -2.11 -17.48 -4.06
CA LEU A 101 -2.16 -18.43 -2.97
C LEU A 101 -0.77 -18.56 -2.34
N VAL A 102 -0.71 -18.47 -1.01
CA VAL A 102 0.51 -18.64 -0.21
C VAL A 102 0.29 -19.75 0.81
N GLY A 103 1.02 -20.83 0.63
CA GLY A 103 1.09 -21.93 1.57
C GLY A 103 2.20 -21.71 2.58
N ILE A 104 1.88 -21.81 3.85
CA ILE A 104 2.78 -21.64 4.99
C ILE A 104 2.76 -22.87 5.88
N ASP A 105 3.84 -23.09 6.59
CA ASP A 105 3.88 -24.02 7.72
C ASP A 105 3.80 -23.19 9.02
N PRO A 106 2.63 -23.14 9.70
CA PRO A 106 2.45 -22.29 10.88
C PRO A 106 3.37 -22.64 12.06
N LEU A 107 3.89 -23.86 12.10
CA LEU A 107 4.79 -24.30 13.18
C LEU A 107 6.19 -23.70 13.04
N THR A 108 6.61 -23.38 11.83
CA THR A 108 7.94 -22.83 11.53
C THR A 108 7.89 -21.40 11.03
N ALA A 109 6.72 -20.92 10.62
CA ALA A 109 6.53 -19.55 10.13
C ALA A 109 6.97 -18.51 11.16
N PRO A 110 7.56 -17.40 10.72
CA PRO A 110 7.78 -16.25 11.57
C PRO A 110 6.47 -15.69 12.15
N ALA A 111 6.54 -15.11 13.36
CA ALA A 111 5.36 -14.67 14.10
C ALA A 111 4.50 -13.66 13.31
N GLU A 112 5.13 -12.83 12.49
CA GLU A 112 4.45 -11.82 11.66
C GLU A 112 3.59 -12.47 10.57
N ILE A 113 4.02 -13.60 10.03
CA ILE A 113 3.24 -14.39 9.05
C ILE A 113 2.22 -15.25 9.79
N ALA A 114 2.58 -15.72 10.99
CA ALA A 114 1.68 -16.48 11.86
C ALA A 114 0.48 -15.64 12.37
N VAL A 115 0.56 -14.30 12.32
CA VAL A 115 -0.58 -13.41 12.63
C VAL A 115 -1.75 -13.66 11.66
N ALA A 116 -1.49 -14.03 10.41
CA ALA A 116 -2.56 -14.51 9.53
C ALA A 116 -3.26 -15.76 10.06
N THR A 117 -2.58 -16.57 10.89
CA THR A 117 -3.13 -17.74 11.55
C THR A 117 -3.69 -17.45 12.95
N THR A 118 -3.37 -16.29 13.54
CA THR A 118 -3.90 -15.86 14.87
C THR A 118 -5.38 -15.45 14.77
N VAL A 119 -5.89 -15.22 13.56
CA VAL A 119 -7.33 -15.05 13.29
C VAL A 119 -8.10 -16.37 13.46
N LEU A 120 -7.40 -17.48 13.67
CA LEU A 120 -7.98 -18.77 14.01
C LEU A 120 -8.40 -18.77 15.50
N ASP A 121 -9.47 -18.04 15.84
CA ASP A 121 -10.23 -18.23 17.09
C ASP A 121 -10.90 -19.62 17.14
N GLY A 122 -10.69 -20.43 16.10
CA GLY A 122 -11.15 -21.79 15.93
C GLY A 122 -10.03 -22.82 16.11
N GLU A 123 -10.36 -24.06 15.88
CA GLU A 123 -9.42 -25.16 15.99
C GLU A 123 -8.35 -25.05 14.89
N ILE A 124 -7.11 -24.79 15.28
CA ILE A 124 -5.93 -24.84 14.39
C ILE A 124 -5.92 -26.15 13.55
N SER A 125 -6.54 -27.21 14.07
CA SER A 125 -6.74 -28.50 13.38
C SER A 125 -7.39 -28.35 12.00
N ASP A 126 -8.38 -27.47 11.85
CA ASP A 126 -9.11 -27.30 10.60
C ASP A 126 -8.24 -26.67 9.50
N PHE A 127 -7.20 -25.95 9.88
CA PHE A 127 -6.25 -25.38 8.95
C PHE A 127 -5.37 -26.45 8.26
N PHE A 128 -5.01 -27.53 8.98
CA PHE A 128 -4.14 -28.61 8.50
C PHE A 128 -4.91 -29.80 7.94
N THR A 129 -6.09 -30.09 8.52
CA THR A 129 -6.82 -31.32 8.18
C THR A 129 -7.59 -31.12 6.89
N PRO A 130 -7.46 -32.02 5.91
CA PRO A 130 -8.22 -31.92 4.67
C PRO A 130 -9.74 -31.82 4.94
N PRO A 131 -10.47 -30.96 4.20
CA PRO A 131 -10.05 -30.19 3.02
C PRO A 131 -9.13 -29.02 3.31
N GLY A 132 -8.96 -28.62 4.57
CA GLY A 132 -8.21 -27.46 5.00
C GLY A 132 -9.01 -26.18 4.95
N GLN A 133 -8.33 -25.05 5.13
CA GLN A 133 -8.96 -23.74 5.17
C GLN A 133 -8.14 -22.71 4.40
N LEU A 134 -8.81 -21.83 3.68
CA LEU A 134 -8.22 -20.66 3.05
C LEU A 134 -8.51 -19.45 3.93
N ILE A 135 -7.55 -18.58 4.15
CA ILE A 135 -7.71 -17.31 4.87
C ILE A 135 -7.54 -16.18 3.88
N ALA A 136 -8.53 -15.30 3.76
CA ALA A 136 -8.52 -14.23 2.78
C ALA A 136 -9.35 -13.02 3.23
N SER A 137 -9.16 -11.87 2.58
CA SER A 137 -10.07 -10.72 2.75
C SER A 137 -11.47 -11.02 2.21
N ALA A 138 -12.49 -10.30 2.67
CA ALA A 138 -13.87 -10.47 2.21
C ALA A 138 -13.99 -10.38 0.67
N ALA A 139 -13.31 -9.42 0.05
CA ALA A 139 -13.31 -9.26 -1.40
C ALA A 139 -12.63 -10.41 -2.14
N THR A 140 -11.63 -11.04 -1.53
CA THR A 140 -10.93 -12.20 -2.10
C THR A 140 -11.75 -13.47 -1.89
N ALA A 141 -12.42 -13.62 -0.75
CA ALA A 141 -13.31 -14.73 -0.44
C ALA A 141 -14.44 -14.89 -1.47
N GLU A 142 -14.99 -13.77 -1.96
CA GLU A 142 -15.99 -13.80 -3.04
C GLU A 142 -15.45 -14.44 -4.34
N ARG A 143 -14.17 -14.24 -4.63
CA ARG A 143 -13.51 -14.83 -5.82
C ARG A 143 -13.13 -16.29 -5.63
N LEU A 144 -13.06 -16.76 -4.39
CA LEU A 144 -12.72 -18.13 -4.01
C LEU A 144 -13.95 -18.99 -3.75
N ARG A 145 -15.15 -18.53 -4.10
CA ARG A 145 -16.40 -19.30 -4.01
C ARG A 145 -16.48 -20.33 -5.13
N ASP A 146 -15.70 -21.39 -4.95
CA ASP A 146 -15.70 -22.55 -5.85
C ASP A 146 -15.91 -23.82 -5.00
N PRO A 147 -16.86 -24.70 -5.35
CA PRO A 147 -17.12 -25.94 -4.60
C PRO A 147 -15.91 -26.88 -4.53
N GLY A 148 -14.93 -26.74 -5.44
CA GLY A 148 -13.70 -27.53 -5.45
C GLY A 148 -12.61 -27.02 -4.51
N LEU A 149 -12.79 -25.81 -3.92
CA LEU A 149 -11.83 -25.20 -3.01
C LEU A 149 -12.20 -25.45 -1.54
N PRO A 150 -11.20 -25.43 -0.63
CA PRO A 150 -11.44 -25.42 0.81
C PRO A 150 -12.29 -24.23 1.25
N PRO A 151 -13.01 -24.34 2.39
CA PRO A 151 -13.77 -23.23 2.96
C PRO A 151 -12.86 -22.01 3.22
N VAL A 152 -13.41 -20.82 3.03
CA VAL A 152 -12.70 -19.56 3.18
C VAL A 152 -13.08 -18.90 4.49
N LEU A 153 -12.08 -18.67 5.35
CA LEU A 153 -12.19 -17.84 6.54
C LEU A 153 -11.87 -16.39 6.15
N VAL A 154 -12.80 -15.49 6.44
CA VAL A 154 -12.60 -14.06 6.17
C VAL A 154 -11.83 -13.41 7.30
N ALA A 155 -10.69 -12.79 6.97
CA ALA A 155 -9.86 -12.06 7.91
C ALA A 155 -9.75 -10.58 7.51
N GLU A 156 -9.91 -9.69 8.50
CA GLU A 156 -9.72 -8.25 8.30
C GLU A 156 -8.23 -7.89 8.15
N GLY A 157 -7.93 -6.85 7.40
CA GLY A 157 -6.55 -6.38 7.20
C GLY A 157 -5.75 -7.17 6.17
N MET A 158 -6.32 -8.21 5.57
CA MET A 158 -5.67 -8.99 4.51
C MET A 158 -5.59 -8.22 3.19
N ALA A 159 -4.44 -8.33 2.53
CA ALA A 159 -4.24 -7.73 1.22
C ALA A 159 -5.23 -8.29 0.17
N PRO A 160 -5.73 -7.45 -0.75
CA PRO A 160 -6.63 -7.90 -1.80
C PRO A 160 -5.93 -8.88 -2.75
N SER A 161 -6.68 -9.87 -3.24
CA SER A 161 -6.20 -10.92 -4.14
C SER A 161 -5.09 -11.81 -3.57
N LEU A 162 -4.98 -11.89 -2.23
CA LEU A 162 -4.08 -12.77 -1.51
C LEU A 162 -4.88 -13.73 -0.62
N ALA A 163 -4.48 -15.00 -0.60
CA ALA A 163 -5.02 -16.01 0.29
C ALA A 163 -3.91 -16.85 0.91
N PHE A 164 -4.06 -17.20 2.19
CA PHE A 164 -3.16 -18.10 2.91
C PHE A 164 -3.83 -19.44 3.17
N THR A 165 -3.01 -20.49 3.22
CA THR A 165 -3.44 -21.83 3.60
C THR A 165 -2.25 -22.64 4.13
N ASP A 166 -2.50 -23.85 4.60
CA ASP A 166 -1.45 -24.81 4.93
C ASP A 166 -0.63 -25.16 3.69
N ILE A 167 0.67 -25.39 3.89
CA ILE A 167 1.61 -25.68 2.82
C ILE A 167 1.22 -26.91 2.00
N GLY A 168 0.76 -27.97 2.64
CA GLY A 168 0.34 -29.20 1.95
C GLY A 168 -0.92 -29.00 1.11
N ILE A 169 -1.80 -28.11 1.54
CA ILE A 169 -3.00 -27.74 0.81
C ILE A 169 -2.61 -26.87 -0.40
N ALA A 170 -1.74 -25.88 -0.19
CA ALA A 170 -1.21 -25.06 -1.28
C ALA A 170 -0.52 -25.90 -2.34
N GLN A 171 0.33 -26.86 -1.95
CA GLN A 171 0.99 -27.77 -2.87
C GLN A 171 -0.01 -28.52 -3.75
N ARG A 172 -1.08 -29.05 -3.19
CA ARG A 172 -2.14 -29.74 -3.94
C ARG A 172 -2.88 -28.82 -4.90
N LEU A 173 -3.31 -27.64 -4.40
CA LEU A 173 -4.08 -26.68 -5.20
C LEU A 173 -3.27 -26.10 -6.36
N LEU A 174 -1.96 -25.98 -6.20
CA LEU A 174 -1.05 -25.43 -7.21
C LEU A 174 -0.38 -26.52 -8.07
N GLY A 175 -0.59 -27.81 -7.79
CA GLY A 175 0.09 -28.91 -8.48
C GLY A 175 1.60 -28.93 -8.21
N MET A 176 2.01 -28.58 -7.00
CA MET A 176 3.42 -28.42 -6.58
C MET A 176 3.79 -29.42 -5.47
N GLU A 177 3.24 -30.63 -5.50
CA GLU A 177 3.52 -31.65 -4.49
C GLU A 177 5.02 -31.90 -4.36
N GLY A 178 5.52 -31.86 -3.13
CA GLY A 178 6.94 -32.08 -2.82
C GLY A 178 7.86 -30.93 -3.23
N ARG A 179 7.32 -29.80 -3.67
CA ARG A 179 8.08 -28.62 -4.11
C ARG A 179 7.75 -27.39 -3.25
N ILE A 180 8.73 -26.52 -3.12
CA ILE A 180 8.70 -25.31 -2.31
C ILE A 180 9.22 -24.18 -3.16
N THR A 181 8.58 -23.01 -3.10
CA THR A 181 8.99 -21.84 -3.88
C THR A 181 10.23 -21.18 -3.30
N ARG A 182 10.27 -21.03 -1.97
CA ARG A 182 11.39 -20.44 -1.23
C ARG A 182 11.38 -20.86 0.24
N LEU A 183 12.51 -20.65 0.92
CA LEU A 183 12.64 -20.84 2.35
C LEU A 183 12.93 -19.48 3.01
N ILE A 184 12.13 -19.10 4.00
CA ILE A 184 12.42 -17.92 4.82
C ILE A 184 13.44 -18.33 5.88
N VAL A 185 14.50 -17.56 6.01
CA VAL A 185 15.55 -17.78 7.02
C VAL A 185 15.21 -16.97 8.26
N ARG A 186 15.18 -17.61 9.42
CA ARG A 186 15.01 -16.92 10.69
C ARG A 186 16.26 -16.07 10.99
N GLU A 187 16.09 -14.89 11.54
CA GLU A 187 17.19 -13.96 11.83
C GLU A 187 18.23 -14.59 12.80
N THR A 188 17.72 -15.27 13.81
CA THR A 188 18.58 -15.96 14.78
C THR A 188 18.78 -17.41 14.34
N GLN A 189 20.01 -17.73 13.95
CA GLN A 189 20.45 -19.08 13.63
C GLN A 189 21.30 -19.62 14.76
N PRO A 190 21.31 -20.95 15.04
CA PRO A 190 22.24 -21.55 15.98
C PRO A 190 23.69 -21.31 15.57
N LEU A 191 24.58 -21.11 16.54
CA LEU A 191 26.01 -20.83 16.30
C LEU A 191 26.76 -21.97 15.62
N THR A 192 26.28 -23.21 15.78
CA THR A 192 26.98 -24.41 15.30
C THR A 192 26.10 -25.12 14.25
N ILE A 193 25.97 -24.52 13.07
CA ILE A 193 25.30 -25.12 11.92
C ILE A 193 26.28 -25.30 10.76
N PRO A 194 26.18 -26.38 9.99
CA PRO A 194 26.96 -26.53 8.77
C PRO A 194 26.67 -25.39 7.78
N PRO A 195 27.66 -24.98 6.97
CA PRO A 195 27.44 -23.96 5.97
C PRO A 195 26.39 -24.44 4.92
N LEU A 196 25.62 -23.49 4.37
CA LEU A 196 24.58 -23.77 3.38
C LEU A 196 25.13 -24.57 2.19
N SER A 197 26.31 -24.20 1.72
CA SER A 197 26.98 -24.86 0.58
C SER A 197 27.30 -26.35 0.78
N ALA A 198 27.41 -26.80 2.04
CA ALA A 198 27.64 -28.21 2.34
C ALA A 198 26.36 -29.05 2.28
N ILE A 199 25.17 -28.44 2.43
CA ILE A 199 23.88 -29.15 2.48
C ILE A 199 23.09 -28.93 1.19
N ALA A 200 23.05 -27.69 0.70
CA ALA A 200 22.29 -27.27 -0.45
C ALA A 200 23.08 -26.25 -1.29
N PRO A 201 24.08 -26.70 -2.06
CA PRO A 201 24.95 -25.83 -2.84
C PRO A 201 24.22 -25.11 -3.98
N ASP A 202 23.07 -25.58 -4.37
CA ASP A 202 22.18 -25.02 -5.40
C ASP A 202 21.24 -23.94 -4.90
N LEU A 203 21.26 -23.68 -3.57
CA LEU A 203 20.47 -22.61 -2.99
C LEU A 203 21.30 -21.34 -2.82
N THR A 204 20.73 -20.24 -3.25
CA THR A 204 21.29 -18.89 -3.07
C THR A 204 20.53 -18.18 -1.96
N ARG A 205 21.27 -17.62 -1.00
CA ARG A 205 20.71 -16.73 0.00
C ARG A 205 20.53 -15.35 -0.65
N ARG A 206 19.29 -14.90 -0.70
CA ARG A 206 18.96 -13.51 -1.00
C ARG A 206 18.56 -12.82 0.31
N ASP A 207 19.37 -11.90 0.73
CA ASP A 207 18.96 -10.96 1.77
C ASP A 207 17.89 -10.04 1.16
N SER A 208 17.03 -9.50 2.00
CA SER A 208 15.87 -8.67 1.59
C SER A 208 16.18 -7.48 0.65
N GLY A 209 17.45 -7.34 0.27
CA GLY A 209 17.89 -6.47 -0.83
C GLY A 209 17.40 -6.88 -2.23
N GLY A 210 16.82 -8.08 -2.42
CA GLY A 210 16.10 -8.43 -3.66
C GLY A 210 14.76 -7.69 -3.81
N GLN A 211 14.23 -7.13 -2.73
CA GLN A 211 13.23 -6.07 -2.78
C GLN A 211 13.79 -4.74 -3.32
N ALA A 212 15.12 -4.55 -3.35
CA ALA A 212 15.71 -3.35 -3.92
C ALA A 212 15.37 -3.18 -5.42
N ASP A 213 15.14 -4.25 -6.16
CA ASP A 213 14.70 -4.15 -7.56
C ASP A 213 13.19 -3.93 -7.67
N LEU A 214 12.38 -4.57 -6.82
CA LEU A 214 10.96 -4.22 -6.69
C LEU A 214 10.80 -2.84 -6.05
N ALA A 215 11.57 -2.50 -5.03
CA ALA A 215 11.59 -1.17 -4.42
C ALA A 215 12.04 -0.10 -5.41
N ARG A 216 13.01 -0.37 -6.28
CA ARG A 216 13.40 0.57 -7.37
C ARG A 216 12.30 0.76 -8.40
N LEU A 217 11.56 -0.29 -8.76
CA LEU A 217 10.39 -0.17 -9.63
C LEU A 217 9.28 0.59 -8.91
N THR A 218 9.08 0.32 -7.63
CA THR A 218 8.12 1.01 -6.77
C THR A 218 8.55 2.46 -6.50
N ASP A 219 9.83 2.73 -6.29
CA ASP A 219 10.39 4.09 -6.16
C ASP A 219 10.23 4.90 -7.44
N SER A 220 10.44 4.30 -8.60
CA SER A 220 10.19 4.94 -9.90
C SER A 220 8.72 5.29 -10.09
N PHE A 221 7.83 4.40 -9.63
CA PHE A 221 6.38 4.65 -9.64
C PHE A 221 5.99 5.74 -8.62
N HIS A 222 6.57 5.73 -7.42
CA HIS A 222 6.37 6.77 -6.41
C HIS A 222 6.92 8.13 -6.84
N LEU A 223 8.05 8.17 -7.52
CA LEU A 223 8.58 9.39 -8.12
C LEU A 223 7.62 9.97 -9.16
N ASN A 224 7.05 9.14 -10.03
CA ASN A 224 6.05 9.56 -11.00
C ASN A 224 4.77 10.08 -10.31
N LEU A 225 4.25 9.36 -9.32
CA LEU A 225 3.06 9.80 -8.57
C LEU A 225 3.32 11.11 -7.80
N THR A 226 4.51 11.28 -7.24
CA THR A 226 4.92 12.52 -6.57
C THR A 226 5.04 13.66 -7.57
N ALA A 227 5.61 13.42 -8.75
CA ALA A 227 5.70 14.39 -9.84
C ALA A 227 4.31 14.83 -10.34
N PHE A 228 3.36 13.90 -10.52
CA PHE A 228 1.97 14.22 -10.84
C PHE A 228 1.27 14.98 -9.71
N GLY A 229 1.56 14.66 -8.45
CA GLY A 229 1.09 15.39 -7.28
C GLY A 229 1.59 16.85 -7.28
N LEU A 230 2.89 17.05 -7.48
CA LEU A 230 3.50 18.38 -7.59
C LEU A 230 2.96 19.18 -8.77
N LEU A 231 2.77 18.55 -9.93
CA LEU A 231 2.16 19.18 -11.09
C LEU A 231 0.73 19.62 -10.80
N SER A 232 -0.07 18.77 -10.16
CA SER A 232 -1.43 19.10 -9.75
C SER A 232 -1.47 20.24 -8.74
N PHE A 233 -0.51 20.27 -7.79
CA PHE A 233 -0.35 21.38 -6.85
C PHE A 233 0.02 22.68 -7.56
N ALA A 234 0.96 22.66 -8.50
CA ALA A 234 1.36 23.82 -9.28
C ALA A 234 0.20 24.40 -10.11
N VAL A 235 -0.61 23.52 -10.72
CA VAL A 235 -1.82 23.94 -11.45
C VAL A 235 -2.86 24.54 -10.48
N GLY A 236 -3.06 23.94 -9.32
CA GLY A 236 -3.94 24.48 -8.28
C GLY A 236 -3.48 25.87 -7.80
N LEU A 237 -2.19 26.03 -7.54
CA LEU A 237 -1.58 27.31 -7.17
C LEU A 237 -1.76 28.37 -8.26
N PHE A 238 -1.60 28.00 -9.53
CA PHE A 238 -1.81 28.88 -10.67
C PHE A 238 -3.28 29.33 -10.78
N ILE A 239 -4.23 28.43 -10.56
CA ILE A 239 -5.67 28.75 -10.57
C ILE A 239 -5.99 29.73 -9.45
N VAL A 240 -5.49 29.48 -8.21
CA VAL A 240 -5.68 30.37 -7.06
C VAL A 240 -5.04 31.72 -7.32
N HIS A 241 -3.81 31.75 -7.83
CA HIS A 241 -3.12 32.99 -8.19
C HIS A 241 -3.92 33.81 -9.23
N GLY A 242 -4.39 33.17 -10.29
CA GLY A 242 -5.21 33.79 -11.32
C GLY A 242 -6.52 34.37 -10.77
N ALA A 243 -7.20 33.62 -9.91
CA ALA A 243 -8.44 34.07 -9.26
C ALA A 243 -8.21 35.29 -8.35
N ILE A 244 -7.14 35.27 -7.56
CA ILE A 244 -6.76 36.41 -6.69
C ILE A 244 -6.37 37.61 -7.54
N ALA A 245 -5.54 37.44 -8.57
CA ALA A 245 -5.11 38.50 -9.46
C ALA A 245 -6.31 39.18 -10.14
N LEU A 246 -7.26 38.40 -10.64
CA LEU A 246 -8.48 38.91 -11.24
C LEU A 246 -9.34 39.68 -10.22
N ALA A 247 -9.49 39.17 -9.00
CA ALA A 247 -10.25 39.81 -7.92
C ALA A 247 -9.61 41.15 -7.51
N VAL A 248 -8.29 41.23 -7.45
CA VAL A 248 -7.55 42.48 -7.16
C VAL A 248 -7.70 43.49 -8.30
N GLU A 249 -7.59 43.05 -9.55
CA GLU A 249 -7.72 43.93 -10.71
C GLU A 249 -9.13 44.54 -10.78
N GLN A 250 -10.17 43.79 -10.56
CA GLN A 250 -11.55 44.27 -10.54
C GLN A 250 -11.81 45.28 -9.40
N ARG A 251 -11.02 45.25 -8.32
CA ARG A 251 -11.13 46.16 -7.19
C ARG A 251 -10.19 47.38 -7.29
N ARG A 252 -9.38 47.48 -8.32
CA ARG A 252 -8.46 48.60 -8.54
C ARG A 252 -9.13 49.97 -8.40
N PRO A 253 -10.33 50.22 -8.96
CA PRO A 253 -11.00 51.53 -8.79
C PRO A 253 -11.31 51.85 -7.30
N VAL A 254 -11.79 50.87 -6.54
CA VAL A 254 -12.10 51.00 -5.13
C VAL A 254 -10.83 51.33 -4.32
N PHE A 255 -9.72 50.63 -4.63
CA PHE A 255 -8.43 50.93 -3.99
C PHE A 255 -7.91 52.32 -4.28
N ARG A 256 -8.10 52.81 -5.51
CA ARG A 256 -7.74 54.18 -5.87
C ARG A 256 -8.55 55.22 -5.08
N THR A 257 -9.84 54.99 -4.93
CA THR A 257 -10.73 55.89 -4.13
C THR A 257 -10.35 55.89 -2.65
N LEU A 258 -10.07 54.72 -2.08
CA LEU A 258 -9.65 54.59 -0.67
C LEU A 258 -8.30 55.26 -0.39
N ARG A 259 -7.38 55.20 -1.33
CA ARG A 259 -6.09 55.93 -1.26
C ARG A 259 -6.27 57.43 -1.38
N ALA A 260 -7.17 57.90 -2.23
CA ALA A 260 -7.50 59.31 -2.36
C ALA A 260 -8.14 59.89 -1.05
N LEU A 261 -8.83 59.03 -0.30
CA LEU A 261 -9.39 59.34 1.00
C LEU A 261 -8.39 59.25 2.18
N GLY A 262 -7.06 59.01 1.86
CA GLY A 262 -5.98 59.05 2.83
C GLY A 262 -5.63 57.72 3.48
N LEU A 263 -6.13 56.56 3.00
CA LEU A 263 -5.69 55.26 3.52
C LEU A 263 -4.28 54.92 3.01
N PRO A 264 -3.32 54.59 3.89
CA PRO A 264 -1.98 54.18 3.49
C PRO A 264 -1.97 52.79 2.86
N ALA A 265 -1.05 52.55 1.93
CA ALA A 265 -0.96 51.30 1.20
C ALA A 265 -0.77 50.05 2.11
N ARG A 266 -0.08 50.24 3.24
CA ARG A 266 0.11 49.18 4.27
C ARG A 266 -1.20 48.70 4.90
N ASP A 267 -2.10 49.63 5.22
CA ASP A 267 -3.41 49.31 5.80
C ASP A 267 -4.31 48.62 4.75
N LEU A 268 -4.15 48.94 3.49
CA LEU A 268 -4.90 48.32 2.38
C LEU A 268 -4.47 46.88 2.15
N THR A 269 -3.15 46.58 2.18
CA THR A 269 -2.65 45.20 2.10
C THR A 269 -3.06 44.35 3.30
N LEU A 270 -3.01 44.91 4.52
CA LEU A 270 -3.48 44.20 5.71
C LEU A 270 -4.98 43.91 5.68
N LEU A 271 -5.78 44.78 5.12
CA LEU A 271 -7.23 44.61 4.96
C LEU A 271 -7.58 43.59 3.86
N LEU A 272 -6.65 43.33 2.92
CA LEU A 272 -6.83 42.32 1.89
C LEU A 272 -6.45 40.89 2.35
N VAL A 273 -5.57 40.76 3.32
CA VAL A 273 -5.07 39.49 3.84
C VAL A 273 -5.89 39.03 5.07
N ALA A 274 -6.60 39.94 5.76
CA ALA A 274 -7.49 39.64 6.87
C ALA A 274 -8.90 39.29 6.42
#